data_0604c736db634e5196dd71df45377d24
#
_entry.id   0604c736db634e5196dd71df45377d24
#
_cell.length_a   1.000
_cell.length_b   1.000
_cell.length_c   1.000
_cell.angle_alpha   90.00
_cell.angle_beta   90.00
_cell.angle_gamma   90.00
#
_symmetry.space_group_name_H-M   'P 1'
#
loop_
_entity.id
_entity.type
_entity.pdbx_description
1 polymer ?
#
loop_
_entity_poly.entity_id
_entity_poly.type
_entity_poly.pdbx_seq_one_letter_code
_entity_poly.pdbx_strand_id
1 'polypeptide(L)'
;MIDEASHSQALSEKTLMRGNEAVGEGAIRAGCRYFFGYPITPQNELFEYMARRLPEVGGMFLQSESELAGIHMIFGASAGGGRCMTSSSGPGFTLMGEGLTTLAAAELP
;
A
#
# COMPACT_ATOMS: atom_id res chain seq x y z
N MET A 1 14.15 1.67 -9.87
CA MET A 1 13.38 2.93 -9.91
C MET A 1 12.86 3.16 -11.33
N ILE A 2 11.63 3.59 -11.46
CA ILE A 2 11.04 3.92 -12.76
C ILE A 2 11.42 5.35 -13.09
N ASP A 3 11.95 5.59 -14.29
CA ASP A 3 12.26 6.94 -14.74
C ASP A 3 10.97 7.70 -15.11
N GLU A 4 11.11 9.00 -15.34
CA GLU A 4 9.95 9.86 -15.59
C GLU A 4 9.17 9.46 -16.85
N ALA A 5 9.87 9.09 -17.92
CA ALA A 5 9.22 8.68 -19.17
C ALA A 5 8.46 7.36 -19.00
N SER A 6 9.07 6.38 -18.33
CA SER A 6 8.41 5.09 -18.05
C SER A 6 7.20 5.28 -17.15
N HIS A 7 7.29 6.17 -16.18
CA HIS A 7 6.18 6.46 -15.28
C HIS A 7 5.01 7.07 -16.03
N SER A 8 5.25 8.05 -16.90
CA SER A 8 4.20 8.67 -17.71
C SER A 8 3.53 7.66 -18.64
N GLN A 9 4.30 6.79 -19.27
CA GLN A 9 3.76 5.74 -20.13
C GLN A 9 2.87 4.78 -19.34
N ALA A 10 3.31 4.36 -18.15
CA ALA A 10 2.54 3.46 -17.30
C ALA A 10 1.20 4.09 -16.89
N LEU A 11 1.18 5.39 -16.57
CA LEU A 11 -0.03 6.10 -16.19
C LEU A 11 -1.05 6.19 -17.32
N SER A 12 -0.58 6.24 -18.58
CA SER A 12 -1.47 6.37 -19.75
C SER A 12 -1.97 5.02 -20.26
N GLU A 13 -1.32 3.92 -19.84
CA GLU A 13 -1.70 2.58 -20.30
C GLU A 13 -2.98 2.11 -19.64
N LYS A 14 -3.85 1.51 -20.45
CA LYS A 14 -5.13 0.96 -19.97
C LYS A 14 -5.07 -0.55 -19.97
N THR A 15 -5.49 -1.16 -18.86
CA THR A 15 -5.48 -2.60 -18.68
C THR A 15 -6.78 -3.06 -18.01
N LEU A 16 -7.37 -4.13 -18.52
CA LEU A 16 -8.54 -4.74 -17.90
C LEU A 16 -8.10 -5.62 -16.74
N MET A 17 -8.64 -5.38 -15.54
CA MET A 17 -8.29 -6.17 -14.37
C MET A 17 -9.38 -6.08 -13.31
N ARG A 18 -9.29 -6.96 -12.30
CA ARG A 18 -10.22 -6.95 -11.16
C ARG A 18 -10.03 -5.68 -10.35
N GLY A 19 -11.12 -5.25 -9.65
CA GLY A 19 -11.10 -4.03 -8.88
C GLY A 19 -9.98 -3.97 -7.83
N ASN A 20 -9.79 -5.05 -7.06
CA ASN A 20 -8.73 -5.11 -6.05
C ASN A 20 -7.35 -4.98 -6.69
N GLU A 21 -7.14 -5.64 -7.82
CA GLU A 21 -5.88 -5.54 -8.54
C GLU A 21 -5.68 -4.14 -9.12
N ALA A 22 -6.75 -3.52 -9.59
CA ALA A 22 -6.70 -2.17 -10.13
C ALA A 22 -6.32 -1.15 -9.06
N VAL A 23 -6.81 -1.30 -7.84
CA VAL A 23 -6.42 -0.45 -6.71
C VAL A 23 -4.91 -0.55 -6.48
N GLY A 24 -4.39 -1.78 -6.44
CA GLY A 24 -2.95 -2.00 -6.23
C GLY A 24 -2.10 -1.43 -7.35
N GLU A 25 -2.48 -1.69 -8.59
CA GLU A 25 -1.73 -1.18 -9.74
C GLU A 25 -1.77 0.34 -9.80
N GLY A 26 -2.93 0.94 -9.49
CA GLY A 26 -3.06 2.39 -9.43
C GLY A 26 -2.12 3.01 -8.39
N ALA A 27 -2.02 2.39 -7.21
CA ALA A 27 -1.11 2.84 -6.17
C ALA A 27 0.35 2.77 -6.65
N ILE A 28 0.73 1.67 -7.29
CA ILE A 28 2.09 1.48 -7.81
C ILE A 28 2.41 2.54 -8.86
N ARG A 29 1.49 2.79 -9.79
CA ARG A 29 1.67 3.80 -10.83
C ARG A 29 1.74 5.21 -10.25
N ALA A 30 1.12 5.44 -9.10
CA ALA A 30 1.20 6.71 -8.38
C ALA A 30 2.47 6.83 -7.52
N GLY A 31 3.32 5.82 -7.51
CA GLY A 31 4.60 5.89 -6.81
C GLY A 31 4.68 5.14 -5.50
N CYS A 32 3.64 4.38 -5.13
CA CYS A 32 3.68 3.57 -3.91
C CYS A 32 4.73 2.47 -4.06
N ARG A 33 5.61 2.35 -3.05
CA ARG A 33 6.69 1.37 -3.07
C ARG A 33 6.76 0.51 -1.82
N TYR A 34 5.89 0.77 -0.84
CA TYR A 34 5.86 0.00 0.41
C TYR A 34 4.43 -0.39 0.74
N PHE A 35 4.22 -1.66 1.04
CA PHE A 35 2.94 -2.15 1.53
C PHE A 35 3.19 -2.96 2.80
N PHE A 36 2.49 -2.58 3.86
CA PHE A 36 2.50 -3.33 5.12
C PHE A 36 1.07 -3.65 5.47
N GLY A 37 0.74 -4.92 5.61
CA GLY A 37 -0.63 -5.26 5.87
C GLY A 37 -0.84 -6.65 6.42
N TYR A 38 -2.07 -6.89 6.84
CA TYR A 38 -2.53 -8.17 7.35
C TYR A 38 -3.70 -8.65 6.48
N PRO A 39 -3.69 -9.91 6.03
CA PRO A 39 -4.73 -10.38 5.11
C PRO A 39 -6.10 -10.42 5.76
N ILE A 40 -7.11 -9.97 5.03
CA ILE A 40 -8.51 -10.00 5.46
C ILE A 40 -9.41 -10.00 4.22
N THR A 41 -10.50 -10.76 4.25
CA THR A 41 -11.50 -10.71 3.17
C THR A 41 -12.32 -9.43 3.30
N PRO A 42 -12.77 -8.84 2.18
CA PRO A 42 -12.65 -9.30 0.81
C PRO A 42 -11.45 -8.71 0.04
N GLN A 43 -10.40 -8.25 0.69
CA GLN A 43 -9.31 -7.56 0.00
C GLN A 43 -8.05 -8.44 -0.21
N ASN A 44 -8.18 -9.75 -0.10
CA ASN A 44 -7.04 -10.67 -0.25
C ASN A 44 -6.39 -10.56 -1.63
N GLU A 45 -7.17 -10.29 -2.67
CA GLU A 45 -6.62 -10.14 -4.03
C GLU A 45 -5.70 -8.92 -4.13
N LEU A 46 -6.02 -7.84 -3.43
CA LEU A 46 -5.14 -6.68 -3.34
C LEU A 46 -3.84 -7.04 -2.62
N PHE A 47 -3.96 -7.73 -1.50
CA PHE A 47 -2.82 -8.19 -0.70
C PHE A 47 -1.87 -9.04 -1.55
N GLU A 48 -2.43 -10.03 -2.26
CA GLU A 48 -1.65 -10.92 -3.12
C GLU A 48 -1.03 -10.18 -4.31
N TYR A 49 -1.77 -9.26 -4.90
CA TYR A 49 -1.28 -8.46 -6.02
C TYR A 49 -0.07 -7.64 -5.62
N MET A 50 -0.15 -6.95 -4.48
CA MET A 50 0.95 -6.13 -3.99
C MET A 50 2.17 -6.99 -3.61
N ALA A 51 1.94 -8.18 -3.05
CA ALA A 51 3.03 -9.10 -2.73
C ALA A 51 3.83 -9.49 -3.97
N ARG A 52 3.13 -9.65 -5.10
CA ARG A 52 3.78 -10.01 -6.36
C ARG A 52 4.42 -8.82 -7.07
N ARG A 53 3.71 -7.70 -7.10
CA ARG A 53 4.12 -6.57 -7.95
C ARG A 53 5.18 -5.65 -7.31
N LEU A 54 5.11 -5.43 -6.01
CA LEU A 54 6.05 -4.49 -5.39
C LEU A 54 7.52 -4.88 -5.58
N PRO A 55 7.91 -6.14 -5.38
CA PRO A 55 9.30 -6.52 -5.67
C PRO A 55 9.71 -6.27 -7.12
N GLU A 56 8.76 -6.38 -8.06
CA GLU A 56 9.05 -6.16 -9.48
C GLU A 56 9.41 -4.71 -9.80
N VAL A 57 8.96 -3.77 -8.98
CA VAL A 57 9.23 -2.34 -9.19
C VAL A 57 10.20 -1.77 -8.15
N GLY A 58 10.93 -2.65 -7.46
CA GLY A 58 11.91 -2.23 -6.48
C GLY A 58 11.33 -1.81 -5.14
N GLY A 59 10.07 -2.17 -4.88
CA GLY A 59 9.41 -1.87 -3.62
C GLY A 59 9.51 -3.00 -2.62
N MET A 60 8.82 -2.83 -1.50
CA MET A 60 8.81 -3.81 -0.41
C MET A 60 7.37 -4.14 -0.02
N PHE A 61 7.09 -5.43 0.07
CA PHE A 61 5.86 -5.96 0.64
C PHE A 61 6.20 -6.72 1.90
N LEU A 62 5.51 -6.41 2.99
CA LEU A 62 5.73 -7.09 4.25
C LEU A 62 4.39 -7.36 4.92
N GLN A 63 4.14 -8.62 5.24
CA GLN A 63 2.95 -8.99 6.02
C GLN A 63 3.21 -8.69 7.49
N SER A 64 2.34 -7.89 8.09
CA SER A 64 2.41 -7.60 9.51
C SER A 64 1.70 -8.70 10.31
N GLU A 65 1.96 -8.74 11.61
CA GLU A 65 1.31 -9.71 12.49
C GLU A 65 -0.13 -9.34 12.83
N SER A 66 -0.53 -8.09 12.55
CA SER A 66 -1.87 -7.59 12.80
C SER A 66 -2.06 -6.27 12.07
N GLU A 67 -3.29 -5.81 11.98
CA GLU A 67 -3.59 -4.48 11.43
C GLU A 67 -2.95 -3.38 12.27
N LEU A 68 -2.92 -3.56 13.58
CA LEU A 68 -2.29 -2.60 14.47
C LEU A 68 -0.80 -2.45 14.18
N ALA A 69 -0.10 -3.58 14.03
CA ALA A 69 1.32 -3.56 13.67
C ALA A 69 1.51 -2.91 12.28
N GLY A 70 0.62 -3.22 11.34
CA GLY A 70 0.69 -2.68 9.98
C GLY A 70 0.66 -1.16 9.95
N ILE A 71 -0.29 -0.55 10.67
CA ILE A 71 -0.39 0.92 10.66
C ILE A 71 0.80 1.59 11.34
N HIS A 72 1.41 0.94 12.31
CA HIS A 72 2.61 1.47 12.95
C HIS A 72 3.84 1.36 12.04
N MET A 73 3.91 0.31 11.23
CA MET A 73 4.93 0.18 10.19
C MET A 73 4.77 1.29 9.14
N ILE A 74 3.53 1.60 8.77
CA ILE A 74 3.22 2.73 7.89
C ILE A 74 3.75 4.03 8.49
N PHE A 75 3.52 4.26 9.78
CA PHE A 75 4.02 5.45 10.46
C PHE A 75 5.53 5.58 10.29
N GLY A 76 6.27 4.52 10.60
CA GLY A 76 7.73 4.54 10.51
C GLY A 76 8.23 4.76 9.09
N ALA A 77 7.67 4.05 8.13
CA ALA A 77 8.08 4.17 6.73
C ALA A 77 7.75 5.55 6.15
N SER A 78 6.58 6.08 6.48
CA SER A 78 6.16 7.41 6.06
C SER A 78 7.05 8.49 6.64
N ALA A 79 7.39 8.38 7.91
CA ALA A 79 8.32 9.31 8.57
C ALA A 79 9.70 9.27 7.92
N GLY A 80 10.10 8.11 7.40
CA GLY A 80 11.35 7.93 6.67
C GLY A 80 11.32 8.42 5.23
N GLY A 81 10.20 8.97 4.77
CA GLY A 81 10.07 9.49 3.42
C GLY A 81 9.53 8.51 2.40
N GLY A 82 9.13 7.32 2.81
CA GLY A 82 8.57 6.32 1.90
C GLY A 82 7.11 6.61 1.58
N ARG A 83 6.70 6.32 0.36
CA ARG A 83 5.28 6.33 0.00
C ARG A 83 4.74 4.93 0.22
N CYS A 84 3.89 4.79 1.22
CA CYS A 84 3.45 3.50 1.71
C CYS A 84 1.94 3.38 1.75
N MET A 85 1.49 2.14 1.82
CA MET A 85 0.07 1.81 1.76
C MET A 85 -0.20 0.63 2.68
N THR A 86 -1.39 0.63 3.24
CA THR A 86 -1.98 -0.56 3.85
C THR A 86 -3.44 -0.63 3.42
N SER A 87 -4.07 -1.75 3.67
CA SER A 87 -5.48 -1.93 3.38
C SER A 87 -6.08 -2.89 4.39
N SER A 88 -7.38 -2.76 4.61
CA SER A 88 -8.09 -3.64 5.50
C SER A 88 -9.60 -3.52 5.25
N SER A 89 -10.39 -4.17 6.07
CA SER A 89 -11.85 -4.05 6.05
C SER A 89 -12.40 -4.31 7.45
N GLY A 90 -13.61 -3.83 7.72
CA GLY A 90 -14.33 -4.11 8.94
C GLY A 90 -13.53 -3.86 10.22
N PRO A 91 -13.44 -4.86 11.09
CA PRO A 91 -12.77 -4.69 12.39
C PRO A 91 -11.28 -4.36 12.26
N GLY A 92 -10.63 -4.78 11.17
CA GLY A 92 -9.24 -4.42 10.93
C GLY A 92 -9.04 -2.93 10.79
N PHE A 93 -9.96 -2.26 10.09
CA PHE A 93 -9.92 -0.80 9.96
C PHE A 93 -10.09 -0.12 11.32
N THR A 94 -10.97 -0.65 12.16
CA THR A 94 -11.16 -0.12 13.50
C THR A 94 -9.88 -0.20 14.33
N LEU A 95 -9.16 -1.32 14.21
CA LEU A 95 -7.89 -1.51 14.93
C LEU A 95 -6.81 -0.50 14.50
N MET A 96 -6.92 0.05 13.30
CA MET A 96 -5.96 1.04 12.80
C MET A 96 -6.24 2.47 13.28
N GLY A 97 -7.38 2.69 13.94
CA GLY A 97 -7.85 4.05 14.26
C GLY A 97 -6.83 4.89 15.04
N GLU A 98 -6.20 4.31 16.06
CA GLU A 98 -5.20 5.01 16.85
C GLU A 98 -3.99 5.39 15.99
N GLY A 99 -3.51 4.47 15.17
CA GLY A 99 -2.38 4.74 14.28
C GLY A 99 -2.68 5.82 13.28
N LEU A 100 -3.90 5.82 12.72
CA LEU A 100 -4.33 6.86 11.79
C LEU A 100 -4.35 8.24 12.45
N THR A 101 -4.84 8.30 13.69
CA THR A 101 -4.86 9.54 14.46
C THR A 101 -3.44 10.04 14.69
N THR A 102 -2.52 9.14 15.01
CA THR A 102 -1.11 9.49 15.24
C THR A 102 -0.45 10.01 13.96
N LEU A 103 -0.74 9.37 12.82
CA LEU A 103 -0.24 9.82 11.51
C LEU A 103 -0.73 11.25 11.22
N ALA A 104 -2.01 11.51 11.46
CA ALA A 104 -2.58 12.83 11.25
C ALA A 104 -1.94 13.87 12.16
N ALA A 105 -1.74 13.53 13.43
CA ALA A 105 -1.10 14.44 14.41
C ALA A 105 0.34 14.76 14.03
N ALA A 106 1.06 13.81 13.41
CA ALA A 106 2.43 14.00 12.95
C ALA A 106 2.51 14.62 11.55
N GLU A 107 1.36 14.85 10.91
CA GLU A 107 1.26 15.40 9.55
C GLU A 107 2.02 14.56 8.52
N LEU A 108 1.94 13.24 8.65
CA LEU A 108 2.56 12.30 7.71
C LEU A 108 1.57 11.87 6.63
N PRO A 109 2.04 11.67 5.39
CA PRO A 109 1.19 11.21 4.31
C PRO A 109 0.75 9.76 4.45
#